data_b61088b1c26f038817579f5b69ac8675
#
_entry.id   b61088b1c26f038817579f5b69ac8675
#
_cell.length_a   1.000
_cell.length_b   1.000
_cell.length_c   1.000
_cell.angle_alpha   90.00
_cell.angle_beta   90.00
_cell.angle_gamma   90.00
#
_symmetry.space_group_name_H-M   'P 1'
#
loop_
_entity.id
_entity.type
_entity.pdbx_description
1 polymer ?
#
loop_
_entity_poly.entity_id
_entity_poly.type
_entity_poly.pdbx_seq_one_letter_code
_entity_poly.pdbx_strand_id
1 'polypeptide(L)'
;CSISIDRRMTAGETWDSCLQEIRDLPSVKKYGDDVKVSMYMYDRPSWTGEVYETEAYFPTWINKESAAHVQALVDAHHALFGDKRLGYTDADIKRDAMHLREGRPLTDKWTFSTNGVAIQGRYGIPCVGFGPGAESQAHAPNEITWKDDLVRCAALYAAVPGLYKEENKTDDVTQFRAGKTNNDIK
;
A
#
# COMPACT_ATOMS: atom_id res chain seq x y z
N CYS A 1 0.24 -18.21 -28.46
CA CYS A 1 0.74 -18.30 -27.09
C CYS A 1 0.31 -17.07 -26.30
N SER A 2 0.30 -17.13 -24.96
CA SER A 2 0.03 -16.01 -24.07
C SER A 2 1.14 -15.87 -23.04
N ILE A 3 1.36 -14.64 -22.59
CA ILE A 3 2.32 -14.31 -21.55
C ILE A 3 1.58 -13.49 -20.50
N SER A 4 1.73 -13.84 -19.22
CA SER A 4 1.27 -13.04 -18.11
C SER A 4 2.46 -12.32 -17.47
N ILE A 5 2.31 -11.00 -17.24
CA ILE A 5 3.36 -10.16 -16.68
C ILE A 5 2.86 -9.59 -15.36
N ASP A 6 3.61 -9.81 -14.28
CA ASP A 6 3.41 -9.10 -13.00
C ASP A 6 4.27 -7.84 -13.03
N ARG A 7 3.62 -6.68 -13.11
CA ARG A 7 4.26 -5.37 -13.10
C ARG A 7 4.10 -4.72 -11.74
N ARG A 8 5.23 -4.51 -11.05
CA ARG A 8 5.26 -3.69 -9.82
C ARG A 8 5.25 -2.22 -10.22
N MET A 9 4.19 -1.53 -9.81
CA MET A 9 3.98 -0.12 -10.16
C MET A 9 4.63 0.80 -9.15
N THR A 10 5.12 1.92 -9.64
CA THR A 10 5.67 3.01 -8.84
C THR A 10 4.73 4.22 -8.83
N ALA A 11 5.06 5.21 -8.00
CA ALA A 11 4.27 6.43 -7.92
C ALA A 11 4.21 7.15 -9.28
N GLY A 12 3.01 7.52 -9.71
CA GLY A 12 2.76 8.20 -10.99
C GLY A 12 2.47 7.27 -12.17
N GLU A 13 2.70 5.96 -12.04
CA GLU A 13 2.28 5.00 -13.05
C GLU A 13 0.80 4.68 -12.93
N THR A 14 0.17 4.47 -14.08
CA THR A 14 -1.21 4.00 -14.19
C THR A 14 -1.25 2.68 -14.95
N TRP A 15 -2.34 1.92 -14.81
CA TRP A 15 -2.51 0.68 -15.58
C TRP A 15 -2.40 0.94 -17.10
N ASP A 16 -2.94 2.07 -17.58
CA ASP A 16 -2.90 2.40 -19.00
C ASP A 16 -1.48 2.72 -19.46
N SER A 17 -0.71 3.51 -18.70
CA SER A 17 0.69 3.78 -19.01
C SER A 17 1.52 2.48 -19.07
N CYS A 18 1.28 1.55 -18.16
CA CYS A 18 1.98 0.26 -18.13
C CYS A 18 1.61 -0.62 -19.34
N LEU A 19 0.33 -0.67 -19.72
CA LEU A 19 -0.09 -1.39 -20.94
C LEU A 19 0.45 -0.72 -22.21
N GLN A 20 0.48 0.61 -22.23
CA GLN A 20 1.01 1.37 -23.35
C GLN A 20 2.51 1.10 -23.56
N GLU A 21 3.27 0.98 -22.49
CA GLU A 21 4.69 0.62 -22.53
C GLU A 21 4.91 -0.74 -23.27
N ILE A 22 4.04 -1.72 -23.01
CA ILE A 22 4.07 -3.00 -23.71
C ILE A 22 3.64 -2.87 -25.18
N ARG A 23 2.59 -2.08 -25.45
CA ARG A 23 2.12 -1.83 -26.82
C ARG A 23 3.19 -1.12 -27.68
N ASP A 24 4.02 -0.30 -27.03
CA ASP A 24 5.09 0.45 -27.69
C ASP A 24 6.34 -0.37 -28.02
N LEU A 25 6.44 -1.59 -27.52
CA LEU A 25 7.57 -2.46 -27.88
C LEU A 25 7.63 -2.68 -29.39
N PRO A 26 8.84 -2.59 -30.00
CA PRO A 26 9.00 -2.76 -31.45
C PRO A 26 8.43 -4.07 -31.99
N SER A 27 8.53 -5.16 -31.21
CA SER A 27 7.97 -6.45 -31.56
C SER A 27 6.45 -6.45 -31.59
N VAL A 28 5.80 -5.79 -30.61
CA VAL A 28 4.34 -5.67 -30.56
C VAL A 28 3.84 -4.82 -31.71
N LYS A 29 4.45 -3.66 -31.95
CA LYS A 29 4.12 -2.79 -33.10
C LYS A 29 4.28 -3.50 -34.45
N LYS A 30 5.31 -4.34 -34.58
CA LYS A 30 5.55 -5.08 -35.83
C LYS A 30 4.41 -6.04 -36.18
N TYR A 31 3.82 -6.69 -35.18
CA TYR A 31 2.76 -7.67 -35.38
C TYR A 31 1.35 -7.08 -35.24
N GLY A 32 1.23 -5.83 -34.77
CA GLY A 32 -0.02 -5.07 -34.76
C GLY A 32 -1.19 -5.84 -34.15
N ASP A 33 -2.24 -6.03 -34.92
CA ASP A 33 -3.50 -6.65 -34.48
C ASP A 33 -3.37 -8.14 -34.11
N ASP A 34 -2.27 -8.80 -34.49
CA ASP A 34 -1.98 -10.17 -34.07
C ASP A 34 -1.56 -10.28 -32.60
N VAL A 35 -1.27 -9.15 -31.93
CA VAL A 35 -0.87 -9.09 -30.53
C VAL A 35 -1.88 -8.32 -29.70
N LYS A 36 -2.60 -9.03 -28.83
CA LYS A 36 -3.51 -8.40 -27.86
C LYS A 36 -2.79 -8.14 -26.54
N VAL A 37 -2.77 -6.88 -26.11
CA VAL A 37 -2.25 -6.45 -24.81
C VAL A 37 -3.42 -5.96 -23.97
N SER A 38 -3.70 -6.63 -22.85
CA SER A 38 -4.86 -6.33 -22.00
C SER A 38 -4.55 -6.52 -20.51
N MET A 39 -5.35 -5.87 -19.68
CA MET A 39 -5.38 -6.12 -18.24
C MET A 39 -5.78 -7.57 -17.94
N TYR A 40 -5.10 -8.18 -16.99
CA TYR A 40 -5.51 -9.48 -16.48
C TYR A 40 -6.75 -9.33 -15.59
N MET A 41 -7.74 -10.18 -15.87
CA MET A 41 -8.94 -10.29 -15.02
C MET A 41 -8.80 -11.48 -14.09
N TYR A 42 -8.98 -11.27 -12.82
CA TYR A 42 -9.06 -12.33 -11.83
C TYR A 42 -10.51 -12.84 -11.76
N ASP A 43 -10.72 -14.05 -12.20
CA ASP A 43 -12.03 -14.69 -12.35
C ASP A 43 -12.13 -16.05 -11.61
N ARG A 44 -11.19 -16.32 -10.71
CA ARG A 44 -11.16 -17.58 -9.98
C ARG A 44 -12.25 -17.62 -8.92
N PRO A 45 -12.95 -18.78 -8.76
CA PRO A 45 -13.95 -18.92 -7.72
C PRO A 45 -13.32 -18.86 -6.32
N SER A 46 -14.05 -18.26 -5.40
CA SER A 46 -13.77 -18.33 -3.98
C SER A 46 -13.98 -19.74 -3.43
N TRP A 47 -13.67 -19.95 -2.18
CA TRP A 47 -13.93 -21.24 -1.51
C TRP A 47 -15.43 -21.62 -1.45
N THR A 48 -16.34 -20.65 -1.59
CA THR A 48 -17.79 -20.88 -1.69
C THR A 48 -18.25 -21.22 -3.09
N GLY A 49 -17.38 -21.11 -4.09
CA GLY A 49 -17.69 -21.28 -5.50
C GLY A 49 -18.11 -19.99 -6.22
N GLU A 50 -18.27 -18.90 -5.49
CA GLU A 50 -18.62 -17.60 -6.07
C GLU A 50 -17.47 -17.02 -6.87
N VAL A 51 -17.76 -16.54 -8.08
CA VAL A 51 -16.83 -15.83 -8.96
C VAL A 51 -17.14 -14.36 -8.92
N TYR A 52 -16.16 -13.56 -8.53
CA TYR A 52 -16.23 -12.10 -8.60
C TYR A 52 -15.09 -11.60 -9.50
N GLU A 53 -15.43 -11.31 -10.74
CA GLU A 53 -14.44 -10.79 -11.69
C GLU A 53 -13.88 -9.45 -11.21
N THR A 54 -12.56 -9.37 -11.12
CA THR A 54 -11.87 -8.17 -10.67
C THR A 54 -10.63 -7.93 -11.51
N GLU A 55 -10.43 -6.69 -11.92
CA GLU A 55 -9.18 -6.29 -12.57
C GLU A 55 -8.00 -6.52 -11.63
N ALA A 56 -6.96 -7.18 -12.12
CA ALA A 56 -5.71 -7.37 -11.38
C ALA A 56 -4.88 -6.08 -11.38
N TYR A 57 -5.49 -5.00 -10.91
CA TYR A 57 -4.91 -3.67 -10.82
C TYR A 57 -4.85 -3.19 -9.37
N PHE A 58 -3.64 -2.89 -8.92
CA PHE A 58 -3.35 -2.48 -7.55
C PHE A 58 -2.59 -1.15 -7.57
N PRO A 59 -3.30 -0.01 -7.63
CA PRO A 59 -2.68 1.31 -7.74
C PRO A 59 -1.87 1.65 -6.49
N THR A 60 -0.73 2.28 -6.68
CA THR A 60 0.04 2.86 -5.59
C THR A 60 -0.66 4.10 -5.04
N TRP A 61 -0.38 4.43 -3.78
CA TRP A 61 -0.81 5.69 -3.19
C TRP A 61 0.33 6.32 -2.40
N ILE A 62 0.28 7.64 -2.27
CA ILE A 62 1.23 8.42 -1.48
C ILE A 62 0.45 9.31 -0.54
N ASN A 63 0.84 9.31 0.72
CA ASN A 63 0.37 10.27 1.70
C ASN A 63 1.39 11.41 1.83
N LYS A 64 0.89 12.63 1.99
CA LYS A 64 1.72 13.71 2.51
C LYS A 64 2.02 13.39 3.98
N GLU A 65 3.25 13.61 4.42
CA GLU A 65 3.60 13.40 5.83
C GLU A 65 2.74 14.26 6.77
N SER A 66 2.38 15.48 6.33
CA SER A 66 1.50 16.39 7.06
C SER A 66 0.03 16.01 7.05
N ALA A 67 -0.39 14.97 6.35
CA ALA A 67 -1.80 14.60 6.28
C ALA A 67 -2.34 14.17 7.66
N ALA A 68 -3.57 14.58 7.98
CA ALA A 68 -4.17 14.41 9.30
C ALA A 68 -4.16 12.95 9.81
N HIS A 69 -4.44 12.00 8.92
CA HIS A 69 -4.43 10.57 9.25
C HIS A 69 -3.02 10.01 9.50
N VAL A 70 -1.98 10.59 8.88
CA VAL A 70 -0.57 10.27 9.16
C VAL A 70 -0.16 10.88 10.49
N GLN A 71 -0.46 12.17 10.68
CA GLN A 71 -0.10 12.89 11.89
C GLN A 71 -0.80 12.33 13.14
N ALA A 72 -2.03 11.86 13.02
CA ALA A 72 -2.72 11.22 14.16
C ALA A 72 -1.96 9.99 14.69
N LEU A 73 -1.35 9.19 13.82
CA LEU A 73 -0.48 8.08 14.23
C LEU A 73 0.83 8.56 14.85
N VAL A 74 1.45 9.59 14.26
CA VAL A 74 2.68 10.20 14.77
C VAL A 74 2.43 10.78 16.17
N ASP A 75 1.34 11.54 16.34
CA ASP A 75 0.96 12.14 17.62
C ASP A 75 0.63 11.07 18.67
N ALA A 76 -0.06 10.00 18.27
CA ALA A 76 -0.32 8.87 19.16
C ALA A 76 0.98 8.19 19.63
N HIS A 77 1.93 8.01 18.71
CA HIS A 77 3.25 7.47 19.06
C HIS A 77 3.97 8.35 20.04
N HIS A 78 4.05 9.66 19.79
CA HIS A 78 4.71 10.60 20.69
C HIS A 78 4.02 10.69 22.06
N ALA A 79 2.69 10.68 22.09
CA ALA A 79 1.93 10.73 23.33
C ALA A 79 2.16 9.50 24.23
N LEU A 80 2.28 8.30 23.63
CA LEU A 80 2.43 7.05 24.37
C LEU A 80 3.88 6.70 24.67
N PHE A 81 4.81 7.01 23.78
CA PHE A 81 6.18 6.49 23.82
C PHE A 81 7.25 7.58 23.74
N GLY A 82 6.85 8.85 23.60
CA GLY A 82 7.78 9.96 23.39
C GLY A 82 8.61 9.75 22.13
N ASP A 83 9.88 10.15 22.19
CA ASP A 83 10.81 10.00 21.06
C ASP A 83 11.43 8.59 20.96
N LYS A 84 11.07 7.70 21.88
CA LYS A 84 11.58 6.33 21.84
C LYS A 84 11.03 5.62 20.62
N ARG A 85 11.92 5.14 19.78
CA ARG A 85 11.53 4.21 18.70
C ARG A 85 11.01 2.92 19.33
N LEU A 86 9.82 2.52 18.94
CA LEU A 86 9.34 1.18 19.23
C LEU A 86 10.21 0.23 18.41
N GLY A 87 10.82 -0.69 19.05
CA GLY A 87 11.76 -1.56 18.38
C GLY A 87 12.13 -2.74 19.24
N TYR A 88 12.97 -3.52 18.69
CA TYR A 88 13.46 -4.78 19.18
C TYR A 88 14.29 -4.59 20.45
N THR A 89 14.36 -5.65 21.24
CA THR A 89 15.37 -5.77 22.30
C THR A 89 16.77 -5.79 21.67
N ASP A 90 17.80 -5.50 22.44
CA ASP A 90 19.20 -5.58 21.98
C ASP A 90 19.56 -6.92 21.34
N ALA A 91 18.95 -8.01 21.81
CA ALA A 91 19.13 -9.33 21.24
C ALA A 91 18.51 -9.47 19.86
N ASP A 92 17.33 -8.88 19.65
CA ASP A 92 16.63 -8.89 18.37
C ASP A 92 17.34 -7.99 17.36
N ILE A 93 17.85 -6.85 17.82
CA ILE A 93 18.67 -5.93 17.04
C ILE A 93 19.91 -6.62 16.47
N LYS A 94 20.63 -7.38 17.28
CA LYS A 94 21.82 -8.11 16.82
C LYS A 94 21.50 -9.18 15.79
N ARG A 95 20.33 -9.80 15.89
CA ARG A 95 19.88 -10.83 14.95
C ARG A 95 19.40 -10.26 13.63
N ASP A 96 18.84 -9.04 13.64
CA ASP A 96 18.23 -8.41 12.49
C ASP A 96 18.70 -6.96 12.31
N ALA A 97 20.03 -6.79 12.30
CA ALA A 97 20.69 -5.48 12.21
C ALA A 97 20.27 -4.65 10.99
N MET A 98 19.78 -5.30 9.92
CA MET A 98 19.31 -4.60 8.72
C MET A 98 17.99 -3.84 8.93
N HIS A 99 17.29 -4.10 10.02
CA HIS A 99 15.97 -3.50 10.32
C HIS A 99 16.01 -2.52 11.48
N LEU A 100 17.22 -2.16 11.93
CA LEU A 100 17.41 -1.06 12.84
C LEU A 100 16.82 0.22 12.24
N ARG A 101 15.80 0.75 12.91
CA ARG A 101 15.18 2.02 12.52
C ARG A 101 15.88 3.24 13.11
N GLU A 102 16.99 3.05 13.79
CA GLU A 102 17.82 4.14 14.26
C GLU A 102 18.23 5.03 13.11
N GLY A 103 17.97 6.33 13.23
CA GLY A 103 18.22 7.30 12.17
C GLY A 103 17.21 7.32 10.99
N ARG A 104 16.27 6.39 10.93
CA ARG A 104 15.19 6.43 9.93
C ARG A 104 14.04 7.32 10.41
N PRO A 105 13.30 7.98 9.49
CA PRO A 105 12.12 8.75 9.86
C PRO A 105 11.05 7.87 10.52
N LEU A 106 10.17 8.46 11.31
CA LEU A 106 9.04 7.76 11.93
C LEU A 106 8.05 7.26 10.88
N THR A 107 7.87 8.05 9.83
CA THR A 107 7.07 7.72 8.65
C THR A 107 7.99 7.30 7.51
N ASP A 108 7.64 6.25 6.79
CA ASP A 108 8.43 5.72 5.69
C ASP A 108 7.51 5.06 4.64
N LYS A 109 8.10 4.60 3.56
CA LYS A 109 7.40 3.83 2.53
C LYS A 109 7.17 2.39 2.98
N TRP A 110 6.11 1.79 2.47
CA TRP A 110 5.85 0.37 2.59
C TRP A 110 6.28 -0.35 1.31
N THR A 111 6.98 -1.47 1.46
CA THR A 111 7.55 -2.21 0.31
C THR A 111 6.55 -3.17 -0.32
N PHE A 112 5.64 -3.71 0.49
CA PHE A 112 4.65 -4.69 0.05
C PHE A 112 3.29 -4.05 -0.24
N SER A 113 2.46 -4.77 -0.99
CA SER A 113 1.08 -4.41 -1.20
C SER A 113 0.22 -4.73 0.03
N THR A 114 -0.82 -3.94 0.26
CA THR A 114 -1.82 -4.15 1.32
C THR A 114 -3.21 -3.81 0.79
N ASN A 115 -4.25 -4.06 1.59
CA ASN A 115 -5.61 -3.65 1.24
C ASN A 115 -5.77 -2.13 1.07
N GLY A 116 -4.80 -1.33 1.52
CA GLY A 116 -4.73 0.11 1.25
C GLY A 116 -4.74 0.47 -0.24
N VAL A 117 -4.30 -0.44 -1.12
CA VAL A 117 -4.40 -0.26 -2.60
C VAL A 117 -5.85 -0.09 -3.06
N ALA A 118 -6.80 -0.78 -2.43
CA ALA A 118 -8.22 -0.59 -2.71
C ALA A 118 -8.75 0.67 -2.02
N ILE A 119 -8.46 0.83 -0.72
CA ILE A 119 -9.00 1.90 0.10
C ILE A 119 -8.57 3.27 -0.44
N GLN A 120 -7.30 3.56 -0.45
CA GLN A 120 -6.79 4.85 -0.93
C GLN A 120 -6.46 4.84 -2.42
N GLY A 121 -5.83 3.77 -2.92
CA GLY A 121 -5.41 3.73 -4.31
C GLY A 121 -6.57 3.77 -5.30
N ARG A 122 -7.66 3.03 -5.07
CA ARG A 122 -8.84 3.02 -5.96
C ARG A 122 -9.89 4.06 -5.57
N TYR A 123 -10.20 4.17 -4.28
CA TYR A 123 -11.34 4.96 -3.81
C TYR A 123 -10.96 6.31 -3.23
N GLY A 124 -9.67 6.61 -3.05
CA GLY A 124 -9.20 7.87 -2.51
C GLY A 124 -9.56 8.10 -1.05
N ILE A 125 -9.92 7.06 -0.32
CA ILE A 125 -10.20 7.14 1.12
C ILE A 125 -8.85 7.20 1.84
N PRO A 126 -8.58 8.22 2.67
CA PRO A 126 -7.33 8.33 3.40
C PRO A 126 -6.96 7.05 4.15
N CYS A 127 -5.78 6.53 3.90
CA CYS A 127 -5.31 5.27 4.48
C CYS A 127 -3.82 5.36 4.79
N VAL A 128 -3.44 4.94 5.98
CA VAL A 128 -2.04 4.80 6.39
C VAL A 128 -1.81 3.40 6.95
N GLY A 129 -0.67 2.81 6.62
CA GLY A 129 -0.30 1.49 7.10
C GLY A 129 0.43 1.57 8.44
N PHE A 130 -0.01 0.76 9.40
CA PHE A 130 0.66 0.55 10.66
C PHE A 130 0.31 -0.84 11.20
N GLY A 131 1.28 -1.53 11.78
CA GLY A 131 1.04 -2.87 12.32
C GLY A 131 2.23 -3.38 13.17
N PRO A 132 2.01 -4.48 13.90
CA PRO A 132 3.05 -5.10 14.72
C PRO A 132 4.05 -5.86 13.85
N GLY A 133 5.27 -6.05 14.36
CA GLY A 133 6.32 -6.83 13.73
C GLY A 133 7.26 -6.01 12.87
N ALA A 134 8.10 -6.70 12.14
CA ALA A 134 9.09 -6.11 11.24
C ALA A 134 8.77 -6.46 9.80
N GLU A 135 8.93 -5.49 8.91
CA GLU A 135 8.75 -5.69 7.46
C GLU A 135 9.64 -6.83 6.91
N SER A 136 10.81 -7.01 7.48
CA SER A 136 11.75 -8.10 7.13
C SER A 136 11.23 -9.49 7.42
N GLN A 137 10.27 -9.60 8.33
CA GLN A 137 9.67 -10.89 8.65
C GLN A 137 8.57 -11.26 7.64
N ALA A 138 8.05 -10.30 6.89
CA ALA A 138 7.04 -10.57 5.88
C ALA A 138 7.58 -11.52 4.80
N HIS A 139 6.87 -12.63 4.59
CA HIS A 139 7.26 -13.71 3.68
C HIS A 139 8.57 -14.45 4.04
N ALA A 140 9.09 -14.24 5.25
CA ALA A 140 10.27 -14.95 5.71
C ALA A 140 9.94 -16.38 6.17
N PRO A 141 10.88 -17.34 6.06
CA PRO A 141 10.73 -18.63 6.71
C PRO A 141 10.59 -18.44 8.22
N ASN A 142 9.60 -19.10 8.83
CA ASN A 142 9.29 -18.95 10.25
C ASN A 142 8.99 -17.51 10.66
N GLU A 143 8.19 -16.80 9.86
CA GLU A 143 7.73 -15.45 10.14
C GLU A 143 7.20 -15.32 11.57
N ILE A 144 7.67 -14.30 12.28
CA ILE A 144 7.31 -14.05 13.68
C ILE A 144 6.83 -12.61 13.88
N THR A 145 6.01 -12.43 14.91
CA THR A 145 5.64 -11.13 15.45
C THR A 145 5.86 -11.13 16.96
N TRP A 146 6.42 -10.05 17.50
CA TRP A 146 6.69 -9.93 18.93
C TRP A 146 5.40 -9.59 19.68
N LYS A 147 5.17 -10.28 20.79
CA LYS A 147 3.97 -10.07 21.62
C LYS A 147 3.87 -8.64 22.14
N ASP A 148 4.98 -8.04 22.49
CA ASP A 148 5.01 -6.64 22.95
C ASP A 148 4.58 -5.65 21.88
N ASP A 149 4.89 -5.92 20.62
CA ASP A 149 4.45 -5.09 19.51
C ASP A 149 2.92 -5.16 19.31
N LEU A 150 2.31 -6.31 19.56
CA LEU A 150 0.84 -6.45 19.52
C LEU A 150 0.18 -5.52 20.55
N VAL A 151 0.70 -5.50 21.79
CA VAL A 151 0.18 -4.65 22.87
C VAL A 151 0.39 -3.16 22.52
N ARG A 152 1.57 -2.81 22.04
CA ARG A 152 1.92 -1.43 21.66
C ARG A 152 1.07 -0.94 20.50
N CYS A 153 0.86 -1.78 19.48
CA CYS A 153 -0.01 -1.44 18.36
C CYS A 153 -1.47 -1.28 18.80
N ALA A 154 -1.96 -2.13 19.69
CA ALA A 154 -3.30 -1.98 20.23
C ALA A 154 -3.49 -0.65 20.99
N ALA A 155 -2.48 -0.24 21.76
CA ALA A 155 -2.51 1.06 22.44
C ALA A 155 -2.52 2.23 21.46
N LEU A 156 -1.71 2.16 20.37
CA LEU A 156 -1.70 3.17 19.31
C LEU A 156 -3.06 3.25 18.60
N TYR A 157 -3.63 2.12 18.20
CA TYR A 157 -4.95 2.10 17.57
C TYR A 157 -6.04 2.68 18.46
N ALA A 158 -5.96 2.47 19.77
CA ALA A 158 -6.91 3.05 20.73
C ALA A 158 -6.76 4.57 20.87
N ALA A 159 -5.53 5.11 20.74
CA ALA A 159 -5.24 6.53 20.89
C ALA A 159 -5.55 7.36 19.63
N VAL A 160 -5.35 6.80 18.43
CA VAL A 160 -5.47 7.49 17.14
C VAL A 160 -6.81 8.21 16.95
N PRO A 161 -8.00 7.61 17.23
CA PRO A 161 -9.27 8.31 17.03
C PRO A 161 -9.41 9.60 17.85
N GLY A 162 -8.83 9.62 19.05
CA GLY A 162 -8.86 10.81 19.92
C GLY A 162 -7.91 11.93 19.47
N LEU A 163 -6.93 11.60 18.64
CA LEU A 163 -5.92 12.52 18.14
C LEU A 163 -6.14 12.94 16.69
N TYR A 164 -7.03 12.24 15.99
CA TYR A 164 -7.36 12.59 14.62
C TYR A 164 -8.09 13.94 14.59
N LYS A 165 -7.50 14.88 13.87
CA LYS A 165 -8.08 16.20 13.64
C LYS A 165 -8.45 16.27 12.16
N GLU A 166 -9.73 16.42 11.87
CA GLU A 166 -10.19 16.61 10.50
C GLU A 166 -9.58 17.89 9.93
N GLU A 167 -8.91 17.79 8.79
CA GLU A 167 -8.42 18.98 8.10
C GLU A 167 -9.63 19.81 7.67
N ASN A 168 -9.64 21.10 7.99
CA ASN A 168 -10.60 22.02 7.40
C ASN A 168 -10.47 21.92 5.88
N LYS A 169 -11.57 21.63 5.20
CA LYS A 169 -11.70 21.33 3.75
C LYS A 169 -11.27 22.49 2.83
N THR A 170 -10.09 23.05 3.01
CA THR A 170 -9.58 24.14 2.16
C THR A 170 -8.36 23.79 1.34
N ASP A 171 -7.77 22.60 1.50
CA ASP A 171 -6.63 22.19 0.68
C ASP A 171 -7.00 21.03 -0.25
N ASP A 172 -7.26 21.41 -1.45
CA ASP A 172 -7.23 20.77 -2.77
C ASP A 172 -6.80 19.29 -2.84
N VAL A 173 -7.79 18.39 -2.76
CA VAL A 173 -7.66 16.97 -3.07
C VAL A 173 -7.72 16.75 -4.59
N THR A 174 -7.26 17.72 -5.38
CA THR A 174 -7.27 17.66 -6.83
C THR A 174 -5.89 17.43 -7.40
N GLN A 175 -5.36 16.21 -7.31
CA GLN A 175 -4.37 15.81 -8.32
C GLN A 175 -4.03 14.30 -8.33
N PHE A 176 -4.94 13.39 -8.26
CA PHE A 176 -4.73 12.02 -8.79
C PHE A 176 -6.08 11.29 -8.87
N ARG A 177 -7.03 11.85 -9.58
CA ARG A 177 -8.15 11.04 -10.06
C ARG A 177 -7.64 10.23 -11.24
N ALA A 178 -7.35 8.94 -10.99
CA ALA A 178 -7.30 7.94 -12.03
C ALA A 178 -8.53 8.08 -12.93
N GLY A 179 -8.30 7.89 -14.23
CA GLY A 179 -9.27 8.15 -15.29
C GLY A 179 -10.68 7.67 -14.97
N LYS A 180 -11.64 8.51 -15.33
CA LYS A 180 -13.06 8.21 -15.25
C LYS A 180 -13.34 6.88 -15.94
N THR A 181 -13.78 5.90 -15.20
CA THR A 181 -14.53 4.79 -15.77
C THR A 181 -15.95 5.30 -16.04
N ASN A 182 -16.25 5.62 -17.28
CA ASN A 182 -17.63 5.70 -17.74
C ASN A 182 -18.20 4.28 -17.69
N ASN A 183 -18.99 3.99 -16.68
CA ASN A 183 -19.97 2.93 -16.75
C ASN A 183 -21.35 3.59 -16.61
N ASP A 184 -21.92 3.95 -17.75
CA ASP A 184 -23.35 4.05 -17.92
C ASP A 184 -23.93 2.64 -17.77
N ILE A 185 -24.44 2.33 -16.61
CA ILE A 185 -25.33 1.21 -16.43
C ILE A 185 -26.75 1.75 -16.59
N LYS A 186 -27.33 1.42 -17.74
CA LYS A 186 -28.77 1.39 -17.92
C LYS A 186 -29.34 0.13 -17.31
#